data_7e8e1338d040b8457035a1410d8b4a59
#
_entry.id   7e8e1338d040b8457035a1410d8b4a59
#
_cell.length_a   1.000
_cell.length_b   1.000
_cell.length_c   1.000
_cell.angle_alpha   90.00
_cell.angle_beta   90.00
_cell.angle_gamma   90.00
#
_symmetry.space_group_name_H-M   'P 1'
#
loop_
_entity.id
_entity.type
_entity.pdbx_description
1 polymer ?
#
loop_
_entity_poly.entity_id
_entity_poly.type
_entity_poly.pdbx_seq_one_letter_code
_entity_poly.pdbx_strand_id
1 'polypeptide(L)'
;MGLTDTLTQGYSMADIISGTEMRAAILDELRQEVEAIREKHGTVPGLVTILVGENPASISYVTLKVKTALSLGFHEIQDNQPADVSEEALLALIDKYNRDPSIHGILVQLPLPKHIDENKVIYAIDPDKDVDGFHPVNLGRMVIGGDAVRFLPCTPAGIQEMLVRSGVEMAGAEVVVVGRSNIVGKPISVMLGQKGPGANATVTMVHTRTKDLAEHCRRADILIVAAGVPGLVKPDWIKPGATVIDVGVNRVGFNEKTGKPILSGDVDFAEA
;
A
#
# COMPACT_ATOMS: atom_id res chain seq x y z
N MET A 1 -8.10 -50.16 -32.34
CA MET A 1 -9.11 -49.12 -32.23
C MET A 1 -8.92 -48.45 -30.89
N GLY A 2 -8.06 -47.49 -30.85
CA GLY A 2 -7.67 -46.78 -29.65
C GLY A 2 -8.24 -45.39 -29.71
N LEU A 3 -9.04 -45.04 -28.71
CA LEU A 3 -9.55 -43.69 -28.50
C LEU A 3 -8.53 -42.92 -27.68
N THR A 4 -8.01 -41.91 -28.29
CA THR A 4 -7.21 -40.86 -27.64
C THR A 4 -8.11 -40.01 -26.78
N ASP A 5 -8.11 -40.23 -25.48
CA ASP A 5 -8.63 -39.26 -24.51
C ASP A 5 -7.65 -38.11 -24.44
N THR A 6 -7.91 -37.09 -25.21
CA THR A 6 -7.27 -35.78 -25.03
C THR A 6 -7.93 -35.13 -23.81
N LEU A 7 -7.28 -35.21 -22.67
CA LEU A 7 -7.62 -34.42 -21.49
C LEU A 7 -7.39 -32.95 -21.84
N THR A 8 -8.45 -32.27 -22.25
CA THR A 8 -8.55 -30.83 -22.18
C THR A 8 -8.57 -30.48 -20.69
N GLN A 9 -7.41 -30.21 -20.10
CA GLN A 9 -7.36 -29.47 -18.85
C GLN A 9 -8.03 -28.12 -19.13
N GLY A 10 -9.27 -27.96 -18.67
CA GLY A 10 -9.94 -26.68 -18.66
C GLY A 10 -9.14 -25.75 -17.74
N TYR A 11 -8.43 -24.81 -18.32
CA TYR A 11 -7.88 -23.71 -17.57
C TYR A 11 -9.06 -22.93 -17.00
N SER A 12 -9.23 -22.97 -15.68
CA SER A 12 -10.12 -22.06 -14.97
C SER A 12 -9.56 -20.66 -15.17
N MET A 13 -10.40 -19.72 -15.54
CA MET A 13 -10.03 -18.31 -15.54
C MET A 13 -9.66 -17.91 -14.12
N ALA A 14 -8.65 -17.04 -13.96
CA ALA A 14 -8.26 -16.55 -12.65
C ALA A 14 -9.39 -15.74 -12.00
N ASP A 15 -9.60 -15.94 -10.70
CA ASP A 15 -10.52 -15.12 -9.92
C ASP A 15 -9.87 -13.76 -9.62
N ILE A 16 -10.57 -12.67 -9.93
CA ILE A 16 -10.07 -11.32 -9.71
C ILE A 16 -10.46 -10.82 -8.32
N ILE A 17 -9.48 -10.51 -7.48
CA ILE A 17 -9.69 -9.83 -6.21
C ILE A 17 -10.04 -8.36 -6.50
N SER A 18 -11.30 -7.99 -6.26
CA SER A 18 -11.82 -6.65 -6.55
C SER A 18 -11.49 -5.65 -5.44
N GLY A 19 -10.44 -4.85 -5.64
CA GLY A 19 -10.10 -3.75 -4.72
C GLY A 19 -11.20 -2.68 -4.62
N THR A 20 -12.02 -2.50 -5.66
CA THR A 20 -13.13 -1.53 -5.65
C THR A 20 -14.25 -1.95 -4.70
N GLU A 21 -14.66 -3.22 -4.76
CA GLU A 21 -15.71 -3.75 -3.89
C GLU A 21 -15.23 -3.77 -2.43
N MET A 22 -14.02 -4.22 -2.21
CA MET A 22 -13.40 -4.24 -0.88
C MET A 22 -13.29 -2.84 -0.27
N ARG A 23 -12.85 -1.86 -1.07
CA ARG A 23 -12.81 -0.46 -0.65
C ARG A 23 -14.20 0.04 -0.23
N ALA A 24 -15.26 -0.29 -0.96
CA ALA A 24 -16.62 0.12 -0.62
C ALA A 24 -17.04 -0.44 0.75
N ALA A 25 -16.81 -1.73 0.99
CA ALA A 25 -17.11 -2.36 2.28
C ALA A 25 -16.34 -1.71 3.44
N ILE A 26 -15.03 -1.49 3.28
CA ILE A 26 -14.19 -0.84 4.30
C ILE A 26 -14.68 0.59 4.59
N LEU A 27 -15.08 1.36 3.57
CA LEU A 27 -15.60 2.71 3.79
C LEU A 27 -16.93 2.72 4.56
N ASP A 28 -17.76 1.72 4.37
CA ASP A 28 -19.01 1.59 5.12
C ASP A 28 -18.76 1.22 6.58
N GLU A 29 -17.81 0.32 6.85
CA GLU A 29 -17.36 -0.02 8.21
C GLU A 29 -16.78 1.21 8.91
N LEU A 30 -15.85 1.91 8.26
CA LEU A 30 -15.22 3.12 8.82
C LEU A 30 -16.21 4.24 9.11
N ARG A 31 -17.26 4.41 8.29
CA ARG A 31 -18.31 5.39 8.54
C ARG A 31 -19.05 5.10 9.85
N GLN A 32 -19.34 3.84 10.12
CA GLN A 32 -19.97 3.43 11.37
C GLN A 32 -19.05 3.66 12.57
N GLU A 33 -17.75 3.37 12.43
CA GLU A 33 -16.78 3.61 13.49
C GLU A 33 -16.62 5.11 13.80
N VAL A 34 -16.56 5.96 12.78
CA VAL A 34 -16.47 7.42 12.96
C VAL A 34 -17.71 7.97 13.68
N GLU A 35 -18.89 7.46 13.33
CA GLU A 35 -20.13 7.87 14.00
C GLU A 35 -20.14 7.41 15.47
N ALA A 36 -19.71 6.19 15.75
CA ALA A 36 -19.58 5.68 17.11
C ALA A 36 -18.58 6.50 17.96
N ILE A 37 -17.46 6.94 17.36
CA ILE A 37 -16.50 7.84 18.00
C ILE A 37 -17.17 9.19 18.32
N ARG A 38 -17.90 9.75 17.36
CA ARG A 38 -18.62 11.01 17.54
C ARG A 38 -19.65 10.93 18.68
N GLU A 39 -20.47 9.89 18.69
CA GLU A 39 -21.48 9.69 19.73
C GLU A 39 -20.85 9.51 21.12
N LYS A 40 -19.78 8.71 21.20
CA LYS A 40 -19.15 8.36 22.47
C LYS A 40 -18.29 9.48 23.05
N HIS A 41 -17.57 10.21 22.20
CA HIS A 41 -16.52 11.15 22.63
C HIS A 41 -16.80 12.61 22.27
N GLY A 42 -17.85 12.89 21.47
CA GLY A 42 -18.17 14.24 21.00
C GLY A 42 -17.11 14.82 20.03
N THR A 43 -16.27 14.00 19.48
CA THR A 43 -15.20 14.39 18.56
C THR A 43 -15.19 13.47 17.32
N VAL A 44 -14.45 13.86 16.28
CA VAL A 44 -14.20 13.05 15.09
C VAL A 44 -12.71 12.97 14.82
N PRO A 45 -12.23 11.97 14.07
CA PRO A 45 -10.82 11.93 13.68
C PRO A 45 -10.40 13.19 12.93
N GLY A 46 -9.30 13.80 13.34
CA GLY A 46 -8.69 14.96 12.67
C GLY A 46 -7.49 14.52 11.85
N LEU A 47 -7.50 14.83 10.55
CA LEU A 47 -6.42 14.49 9.62
C LEU A 47 -5.93 15.77 8.93
N VAL A 48 -4.63 15.95 8.86
CA VAL A 48 -4.03 16.95 7.98
C VAL A 48 -3.29 16.26 6.85
N THR A 49 -3.57 16.70 5.62
CA THR A 49 -2.88 16.24 4.42
C THR A 49 -2.05 17.39 3.85
N ILE A 50 -0.72 17.26 3.92
CA ILE A 50 0.22 18.28 3.43
C ILE A 50 0.69 17.89 2.04
N LEU A 51 0.50 18.81 1.08
CA LEU A 51 0.97 18.67 -0.30
C LEU A 51 2.00 19.78 -0.60
N VAL A 52 3.17 19.41 -1.09
CA VAL A 52 4.21 20.36 -1.48
C VAL A 52 4.36 20.37 -2.99
N GLY A 53 4.14 21.54 -3.60
CA GLY A 53 4.22 21.74 -5.06
C GLY A 53 3.00 21.21 -5.80
N GLU A 54 3.16 21.09 -7.14
CA GLU A 54 2.05 20.88 -8.07
C GLU A 54 2.22 19.61 -8.92
N ASN A 55 2.81 18.53 -8.36
CA ASN A 55 2.90 17.26 -9.08
C ASN A 55 1.48 16.71 -9.37
N PRO A 56 1.09 16.50 -10.65
CA PRO A 56 -0.27 16.09 -10.99
C PRO A 56 -0.70 14.76 -10.38
N ALA A 57 0.22 13.82 -10.22
CA ALA A 57 -0.08 12.54 -9.57
C ALA A 57 -0.35 12.73 -8.08
N SER A 58 0.49 13.52 -7.39
CA SER A 58 0.31 13.85 -5.97
C SER A 58 -0.99 14.60 -5.73
N ILE A 59 -1.34 15.59 -6.58
CA ILE A 59 -2.63 16.30 -6.51
C ILE A 59 -3.80 15.33 -6.63
N SER A 60 -3.76 14.40 -7.59
CA SER A 60 -4.84 13.42 -7.77
C SER A 60 -5.01 12.51 -6.55
N TYR A 61 -3.90 12.03 -5.96
CA TYR A 61 -3.94 11.21 -4.75
C TYR A 61 -4.46 11.97 -3.54
N VAL A 62 -3.96 13.19 -3.31
CA VAL A 62 -4.40 14.05 -2.20
C VAL A 62 -5.89 14.38 -2.35
N THR A 63 -6.33 14.77 -3.53
CA THR A 63 -7.75 15.06 -3.79
C THR A 63 -8.65 13.87 -3.43
N LEU A 64 -8.23 12.64 -3.80
CA LEU A 64 -8.99 11.43 -3.46
C LEU A 64 -8.98 11.16 -1.95
N LYS A 65 -7.83 11.31 -1.28
CA LYS A 65 -7.69 11.11 0.17
C LYS A 65 -8.59 12.09 0.95
N VAL A 66 -8.46 13.39 0.65
CA VAL A 66 -9.26 14.46 1.26
C VAL A 66 -10.76 14.23 1.07
N LYS A 67 -11.18 13.98 -0.19
CA LYS A 67 -12.59 13.69 -0.49
C LYS A 67 -13.10 12.47 0.30
N THR A 68 -12.28 11.43 0.44
CA THR A 68 -12.64 10.23 1.18
C THR A 68 -12.76 10.53 2.68
N ALA A 69 -11.79 11.21 3.29
CA ALA A 69 -11.83 11.59 4.71
C ALA A 69 -13.06 12.44 5.03
N LEU A 70 -13.35 13.47 4.21
CA LEU A 70 -14.55 14.28 4.34
C LEU A 70 -15.85 13.46 4.22
N SER A 71 -15.90 12.49 3.30
CA SER A 71 -17.09 11.63 3.13
C SER A 71 -17.31 10.67 4.30
N LEU A 72 -16.29 10.43 5.11
CA LEU A 72 -16.34 9.65 6.35
C LEU A 72 -16.65 10.52 7.58
N GLY A 73 -16.72 11.85 7.43
CA GLY A 73 -17.01 12.78 8.53
C GLY A 73 -15.78 13.17 9.35
N PHE A 74 -14.57 13.03 8.81
CA PHE A 74 -13.34 13.49 9.45
C PHE A 74 -13.29 15.02 9.49
N HIS A 75 -12.62 15.56 10.50
CA HIS A 75 -12.08 16.92 10.47
C HIS A 75 -10.81 16.90 9.60
N GLU A 76 -10.95 17.31 8.34
CA GLU A 76 -9.86 17.25 7.34
C GLU A 76 -9.31 18.65 7.05
N ILE A 77 -7.99 18.78 7.10
CA ILE A 77 -7.26 19.98 6.68
C ILE A 77 -6.35 19.61 5.51
N GLN A 78 -6.62 20.17 4.33
CA GLN A 78 -5.69 20.12 3.22
C GLN A 78 -4.78 21.34 3.28
N ASP A 79 -3.48 21.14 3.48
CA ASP A 79 -2.46 22.19 3.55
C ASP A 79 -1.54 22.11 2.33
N ASN A 80 -1.71 23.05 1.41
CA ASN A 80 -0.94 23.10 0.18
C ASN A 80 0.22 24.10 0.32
N GLN A 81 1.44 23.61 0.22
CA GLN A 81 2.65 24.40 0.28
C GLN A 81 3.24 24.63 -1.12
N PRO A 82 3.83 25.80 -1.39
CA PRO A 82 4.47 26.06 -2.67
C PRO A 82 5.67 25.15 -2.89
N ALA A 83 6.04 24.92 -4.15
CA ALA A 83 7.14 24.03 -4.52
C ALA A 83 8.51 24.46 -3.99
N ASP A 84 8.68 25.75 -3.68
CA ASP A 84 9.89 26.38 -3.16
C ASP A 84 9.87 26.61 -1.64
N VAL A 85 8.88 26.03 -0.92
CA VAL A 85 8.85 26.07 0.54
C VAL A 85 10.17 25.56 1.10
N SER A 86 10.76 26.25 2.09
CA SER A 86 12.00 25.78 2.70
C SER A 86 11.76 24.55 3.59
N GLU A 87 12.80 23.71 3.75
CA GLU A 87 12.75 22.57 4.66
C GLU A 87 12.38 23.00 6.08
N GLU A 88 12.97 24.10 6.57
CA GLU A 88 12.70 24.63 7.90
C GLU A 88 11.25 25.08 8.07
N ALA A 89 10.66 25.71 7.06
CA ALA A 89 9.26 26.13 7.09
C ALA A 89 8.31 24.91 7.12
N LEU A 90 8.61 23.87 6.33
CA LEU A 90 7.84 22.63 6.34
C LEU A 90 7.95 21.89 7.68
N LEU A 91 9.14 21.82 8.26
CA LEU A 91 9.34 21.21 9.58
C LEU A 91 8.61 21.98 10.69
N ALA A 92 8.61 23.32 10.63
CA ALA A 92 7.85 24.16 11.58
C ALA A 92 6.33 23.95 11.43
N LEU A 93 5.84 23.75 10.20
CA LEU A 93 4.44 23.44 9.94
C LEU A 93 4.04 22.07 10.53
N ILE A 94 4.89 21.07 10.37
CA ILE A 94 4.67 19.74 10.96
C ILE A 94 4.65 19.84 12.49
N ASP A 95 5.58 20.56 13.10
CA ASP A 95 5.62 20.78 14.56
C ASP A 95 4.34 21.46 15.08
N LYS A 96 3.79 22.42 14.33
CA LYS A 96 2.49 23.03 14.63
C LYS A 96 1.38 21.97 14.69
N TYR A 97 1.29 21.09 13.70
CA TYR A 97 0.26 20.03 13.65
C TYR A 97 0.52 18.92 14.67
N ASN A 98 1.77 18.61 14.99
CA ASN A 98 2.10 17.71 16.10
C ASN A 98 1.50 18.17 17.42
N ARG A 99 1.49 19.48 17.67
CA ARG A 99 0.98 20.09 18.92
C ARG A 99 -0.52 20.36 18.91
N ASP A 100 -1.16 20.29 17.76
CA ASP A 100 -2.59 20.52 17.65
C ASP A 100 -3.38 19.31 18.16
N PRO A 101 -4.15 19.45 19.25
CA PRO A 101 -4.93 18.33 19.80
C PRO A 101 -6.13 17.95 18.95
N SER A 102 -6.53 18.78 17.99
CA SER A 102 -7.61 18.46 17.04
C SER A 102 -7.13 17.62 15.87
N ILE A 103 -5.81 17.51 15.67
CA ILE A 103 -5.20 16.69 14.61
C ILE A 103 -4.69 15.39 15.21
N HIS A 104 -5.25 14.28 14.76
CA HIS A 104 -4.92 12.93 15.21
C HIS A 104 -4.02 12.19 14.22
N GLY A 105 -3.95 12.67 12.97
CA GLY A 105 -3.10 12.11 11.92
C GLY A 105 -2.50 13.19 11.04
N ILE A 106 -1.24 12.98 10.64
CA ILE A 106 -0.49 13.85 9.73
C ILE A 106 -0.04 13.00 8.56
N LEU A 107 -0.38 13.43 7.34
CA LEU A 107 0.04 12.83 6.09
C LEU A 107 0.80 13.86 5.25
N VAL A 108 2.06 13.58 4.95
CA VAL A 108 2.85 14.39 4.01
C VAL A 108 2.97 13.63 2.70
N GLN A 109 2.36 14.15 1.64
CA GLN A 109 2.33 13.46 0.34
C GLN A 109 3.71 13.43 -0.31
N LEU A 110 4.27 12.24 -0.49
CA LEU A 110 5.50 12.00 -1.25
C LEU A 110 5.24 11.86 -2.75
N PRO A 111 6.23 12.15 -3.62
CA PRO A 111 7.57 12.63 -3.30
C PRO A 111 7.61 14.13 -3.01
N LEU A 112 8.59 14.55 -2.23
CA LEU A 112 8.88 15.97 -1.96
C LEU A 112 9.83 16.58 -3.02
N PRO A 113 9.89 17.92 -3.14
CA PRO A 113 10.91 18.61 -3.93
C PRO A 113 12.33 18.22 -3.48
N LYS A 114 13.28 18.15 -4.43
CA LYS A 114 14.63 17.62 -4.20
C LYS A 114 15.48 18.38 -3.15
N HIS A 115 15.12 19.61 -2.82
CA HIS A 115 15.81 20.41 -1.81
C HIS A 115 15.37 20.10 -0.38
N ILE A 116 14.34 19.28 -0.22
CA ILE A 116 13.81 18.84 1.08
C ILE A 116 14.21 17.38 1.31
N ASP A 117 14.78 17.08 2.46
CA ASP A 117 15.10 15.71 2.87
C ASP A 117 13.84 15.01 3.38
N GLU A 118 13.32 14.06 2.60
CA GLU A 118 12.14 13.28 2.94
C GLU A 118 12.27 12.57 4.30
N ASN A 119 13.47 12.08 4.65
CA ASN A 119 13.66 11.40 5.92
C ASN A 119 13.52 12.36 7.10
N LYS A 120 14.06 13.58 7.00
CA LYS A 120 13.89 14.61 8.04
C LYS A 120 12.41 14.93 8.24
N VAL A 121 11.66 15.04 7.15
CA VAL A 121 10.22 15.32 7.18
C VAL A 121 9.46 14.18 7.86
N ILE A 122 9.70 12.94 7.46
CA ILE A 122 9.08 11.75 8.06
C ILE A 122 9.41 11.68 9.56
N TYR A 123 10.67 11.93 9.94
CA TYR A 123 11.11 11.85 11.34
C TYR A 123 10.63 13.02 12.21
N ALA A 124 10.18 14.10 11.61
CA ALA A 124 9.59 15.23 12.33
C ALA A 124 8.12 15.00 12.70
N ILE A 125 7.43 14.07 12.05
CA ILE A 125 6.05 13.71 12.40
C ILE A 125 6.06 12.97 13.74
N ASP A 126 5.15 13.34 14.65
CA ASP A 126 4.95 12.56 15.87
C ASP A 126 4.58 11.12 15.51
N PRO A 127 5.33 10.09 16.00
CA PRO A 127 5.01 8.69 15.70
C PRO A 127 3.56 8.28 16.01
N ASP A 128 2.92 8.94 16.97
CA ASP A 128 1.53 8.68 17.32
C ASP A 128 0.52 9.44 16.42
N LYS A 129 1.03 10.21 15.43
CA LYS A 129 0.24 10.87 14.37
C LYS A 129 0.69 10.50 12.95
N ASP A 130 1.71 9.64 12.81
CA ASP A 130 2.24 9.17 11.52
C ASP A 130 1.31 8.13 10.90
N VAL A 131 0.26 8.58 10.22
CA VAL A 131 -0.77 7.69 9.64
C VAL A 131 -0.29 6.90 8.42
N ASP A 132 0.81 7.28 7.78
CA ASP A 132 1.43 6.48 6.71
C ASP A 132 2.31 5.34 7.25
N GLY A 133 2.65 5.36 8.55
CA GLY A 133 3.44 4.33 9.21
C GLY A 133 4.91 4.26 8.75
N PHE A 134 5.46 5.37 8.27
CA PHE A 134 6.84 5.41 7.73
C PHE A 134 7.88 5.84 8.77
N HIS A 135 7.44 6.39 9.89
CA HIS A 135 8.36 6.79 10.96
C HIS A 135 9.12 5.57 11.51
N PRO A 136 10.46 5.68 11.74
CA PRO A 136 11.27 4.55 12.21
C PRO A 136 10.75 3.89 13.50
N VAL A 137 10.12 4.67 14.39
CA VAL A 137 9.49 4.15 15.60
C VAL A 137 8.32 3.22 15.25
N ASN A 138 7.46 3.60 14.30
CA ASN A 138 6.34 2.76 13.87
C ASN A 138 6.80 1.53 13.10
N LEU A 139 7.83 1.65 12.25
CA LEU A 139 8.46 0.49 11.63
C LEU A 139 9.07 -0.46 12.67
N GLY A 140 9.71 0.08 13.70
CA GLY A 140 10.21 -0.72 14.83
C GLY A 140 9.08 -1.40 15.62
N ARG A 141 8.01 -0.66 15.93
CA ARG A 141 6.80 -1.20 16.58
C ARG A 141 6.17 -2.32 15.73
N MET A 142 6.09 -2.11 14.41
CA MET A 142 5.61 -3.12 13.46
C MET A 142 6.46 -4.40 13.52
N VAL A 143 7.80 -4.28 13.54
CA VAL A 143 8.70 -5.46 13.64
C VAL A 143 8.52 -6.21 14.95
N ILE A 144 8.28 -5.52 16.06
CA ILE A 144 8.01 -6.13 17.37
C ILE A 144 6.62 -6.79 17.39
N GLY A 145 5.63 -6.16 16.76
CA GLY A 145 4.25 -6.65 16.70
C GLY A 145 3.46 -6.45 18.01
N GLY A 146 2.26 -7.06 18.06
CA GLY A 146 1.39 -7.00 19.23
C GLY A 146 0.89 -5.60 19.57
N ASP A 147 0.69 -5.29 20.85
CA ASP A 147 0.13 -4.04 21.34
C ASP A 147 1.01 -2.81 21.11
N ALA A 148 2.27 -3.02 20.69
CA ALA A 148 3.18 -1.93 20.35
C ALA A 148 2.81 -1.23 19.04
N VAL A 149 2.13 -1.92 18.14
CA VAL A 149 1.76 -1.39 16.82
C VAL A 149 0.74 -0.26 16.96
N ARG A 150 1.06 0.89 16.38
CA ARG A 150 0.14 2.05 16.29
C ARG A 150 -0.35 2.22 14.86
N PHE A 151 0.59 2.38 13.94
CA PHE A 151 0.31 2.55 12.52
C PHE A 151 1.15 1.56 11.73
N LEU A 152 0.53 0.95 10.72
CA LEU A 152 1.19 0.12 9.73
C LEU A 152 1.32 0.91 8.43
N PRO A 153 2.37 0.67 7.62
CA PRO A 153 2.42 1.24 6.29
C PRO A 153 1.16 0.89 5.49
N CYS A 154 0.48 1.93 4.95
CA CYS A 154 -0.87 1.79 4.40
C CYS A 154 -0.97 0.77 3.25
N THR A 155 -0.01 0.79 2.30
CA THR A 155 -0.03 -0.17 1.18
C THR A 155 0.15 -1.61 1.64
N PRO A 156 1.14 -1.96 2.47
CA PRO A 156 1.25 -3.29 3.08
C PRO A 156 0.01 -3.71 3.86
N ALA A 157 -0.55 -2.82 4.67
CA ALA A 157 -1.79 -3.11 5.41
C ALA A 157 -2.96 -3.40 4.46
N GLY A 158 -3.10 -2.62 3.40
CA GLY A 158 -4.11 -2.85 2.37
C GLY A 158 -3.93 -4.19 1.65
N ILE A 159 -2.70 -4.59 1.35
CA ILE A 159 -2.41 -5.90 0.75
C ILE A 159 -2.82 -7.03 1.68
N GLN A 160 -2.43 -6.95 2.96
CA GLN A 160 -2.80 -7.96 3.97
C GLN A 160 -4.33 -8.04 4.12
N GLU A 161 -5.01 -6.90 4.18
CA GLU A 161 -6.47 -6.84 4.25
C GLU A 161 -7.14 -7.47 3.02
N MET A 162 -6.60 -7.22 1.82
CA MET A 162 -7.09 -7.86 0.59
C MET A 162 -6.97 -9.38 0.66
N LEU A 163 -5.84 -9.90 1.12
CA LEU A 163 -5.63 -11.34 1.26
C LEU A 163 -6.59 -11.95 2.28
N VAL A 164 -6.73 -11.32 3.46
CA VAL A 164 -7.62 -11.78 4.54
C VAL A 164 -9.08 -11.81 4.07
N ARG A 165 -9.58 -10.71 3.50
CA ARG A 165 -10.99 -10.61 3.06
C ARG A 165 -11.31 -11.51 1.88
N SER A 166 -10.30 -11.86 1.08
CA SER A 166 -10.46 -12.82 -0.02
C SER A 166 -10.36 -14.29 0.45
N GLY A 167 -10.18 -14.53 1.74
CA GLY A 167 -10.10 -15.89 2.29
C GLY A 167 -8.81 -16.63 1.93
N VAL A 168 -7.75 -15.89 1.58
CA VAL A 168 -6.45 -16.50 1.26
C VAL A 168 -5.80 -17.02 2.54
N GLU A 169 -5.50 -18.31 2.59
CA GLU A 169 -4.81 -18.92 3.72
C GLU A 169 -3.32 -18.53 3.69
N MET A 170 -2.88 -17.81 4.71
CA MET A 170 -1.49 -17.35 4.82
C MET A 170 -0.64 -18.19 5.75
N ALA A 171 -1.27 -18.87 6.71
CA ALA A 171 -0.53 -19.68 7.68
C ALA A 171 0.16 -20.88 7.01
N GLY A 172 1.49 -20.91 7.08
CA GLY A 172 2.31 -21.94 6.44
C GLY A 172 2.52 -21.74 4.93
N ALA A 173 1.93 -20.72 4.30
CA ALA A 173 2.09 -20.45 2.88
C ALA A 173 3.51 -19.96 2.56
N GLU A 174 4.03 -20.33 1.40
CA GLU A 174 5.24 -19.77 0.80
C GLU A 174 4.89 -18.43 0.13
N VAL A 175 5.28 -17.33 0.76
CA VAL A 175 5.10 -15.97 0.23
C VAL A 175 6.38 -15.48 -0.39
N VAL A 176 6.32 -15.03 -1.64
CA VAL A 176 7.44 -14.37 -2.30
C VAL A 176 7.10 -12.91 -2.54
N VAL A 177 7.94 -12.01 -2.01
CA VAL A 177 7.82 -10.56 -2.19
C VAL A 177 8.91 -10.08 -3.13
N VAL A 178 8.53 -9.65 -4.33
CA VAL A 178 9.43 -9.10 -5.34
C VAL A 178 9.52 -7.59 -5.16
N GLY A 179 10.51 -7.14 -4.41
CA GLY A 179 10.73 -5.75 -4.03
C GLY A 179 11.25 -5.63 -2.60
N ARG A 180 11.99 -4.54 -2.33
CA ARG A 180 12.61 -4.32 -1.00
C ARG A 180 12.58 -2.85 -0.57
N SER A 181 11.56 -2.12 -1.02
CA SER A 181 11.37 -0.75 -0.61
C SER A 181 11.02 -0.65 0.88
N ASN A 182 11.33 0.48 1.49
CA ASN A 182 10.97 0.73 2.90
C ASN A 182 9.45 0.93 3.08
N ILE A 183 8.75 1.26 1.99
CA ILE A 183 7.32 1.59 2.03
C ILE A 183 6.41 0.40 1.70
N VAL A 184 6.90 -0.64 1.00
CA VAL A 184 6.11 -1.82 0.63
C VAL A 184 6.85 -3.12 0.91
N GLY A 185 7.95 -3.40 0.20
CA GLY A 185 8.56 -4.74 0.20
C GLY A 185 9.00 -5.23 1.57
N LYS A 186 9.76 -4.42 2.31
CA LYS A 186 10.18 -4.77 3.67
C LYS A 186 9.01 -4.87 4.64
N PRO A 187 8.12 -3.86 4.71
CA PRO A 187 6.98 -3.93 5.62
C PRO A 187 6.09 -5.16 5.40
N ILE A 188 5.66 -5.43 4.17
CA ILE A 188 4.77 -6.58 3.92
C ILE A 188 5.47 -7.91 4.24
N SER A 189 6.78 -8.02 3.97
CA SER A 189 7.54 -9.22 4.32
C SER A 189 7.56 -9.48 5.83
N VAL A 190 7.69 -8.42 6.62
CA VAL A 190 7.64 -8.52 8.08
C VAL A 190 6.23 -8.84 8.54
N MET A 191 5.22 -8.14 8.06
CA MET A 191 3.83 -8.31 8.48
C MET A 191 3.32 -9.73 8.26
N LEU A 192 3.56 -10.30 7.07
CA LEU A 192 3.09 -11.66 6.75
C LEU A 192 3.90 -12.76 7.46
N GLY A 193 5.16 -12.49 7.79
CA GLY A 193 6.00 -13.42 8.55
C GLY A 193 5.76 -13.42 10.07
N GLN A 194 4.94 -12.52 10.59
CA GLN A 194 4.65 -12.42 12.02
C GLN A 194 3.73 -13.53 12.51
N LYS A 195 3.69 -13.71 13.83
CA LYS A 195 2.72 -14.58 14.48
C LYS A 195 1.38 -13.85 14.63
N GLY A 196 0.31 -14.43 14.13
CA GLY A 196 -1.03 -13.88 14.34
C GLY A 196 -2.00 -14.17 13.20
N PRO A 197 -3.26 -13.74 13.33
CA PRO A 197 -4.25 -13.82 12.26
C PRO A 197 -3.78 -13.02 11.03
N GLY A 198 -4.04 -13.57 9.84
CA GLY A 198 -3.63 -12.91 8.58
C GLY A 198 -2.11 -12.86 8.35
N ALA A 199 -1.35 -13.76 9.00
CA ALA A 199 0.11 -13.87 8.93
C ALA A 199 0.56 -15.33 9.12
N ASN A 200 1.69 -15.61 9.77
CA ASN A 200 2.31 -16.93 9.96
C ASN A 200 2.81 -17.57 8.65
N ALA A 201 3.13 -16.79 7.65
CA ALA A 201 3.69 -17.26 6.39
C ALA A 201 5.21 -17.45 6.47
N THR A 202 5.76 -18.28 5.58
CA THR A 202 7.19 -18.28 5.27
C THR A 202 7.44 -17.27 4.17
N VAL A 203 8.19 -16.20 4.44
CA VAL A 203 8.35 -15.10 3.50
C VAL A 203 9.75 -15.04 2.93
N THR A 204 9.86 -15.06 1.62
CA THR A 204 11.11 -14.82 0.87
C THR A 204 11.05 -13.47 0.17
N MET A 205 11.90 -12.53 0.60
CA MET A 205 12.03 -11.22 -0.07
C MET A 205 13.11 -11.30 -1.15
N VAL A 206 12.73 -10.99 -2.39
CA VAL A 206 13.60 -10.99 -3.56
C VAL A 206 13.58 -9.63 -4.26
N HIS A 207 14.50 -9.40 -5.18
CA HIS A 207 14.62 -8.12 -5.90
C HIS A 207 15.31 -8.32 -7.26
N THR A 208 15.39 -7.30 -8.08
CA THR A 208 15.96 -7.34 -9.44
C THR A 208 17.41 -7.82 -9.53
N ARG A 209 18.16 -7.92 -8.41
CA ARG A 209 19.51 -8.49 -8.35
C ARG A 209 19.55 -9.89 -7.73
N THR A 210 18.41 -10.48 -7.43
CA THR A 210 18.32 -11.87 -6.95
C THR A 210 18.66 -12.81 -8.10
N LYS A 211 19.50 -13.80 -7.84
CA LYS A 211 19.77 -14.85 -8.81
C LYS A 211 18.54 -15.73 -8.97
N ASP A 212 18.30 -16.18 -10.18
CA ASP A 212 17.21 -17.11 -10.51
C ASP A 212 15.84 -16.63 -9.99
N LEU A 213 15.54 -15.32 -10.21
CA LEU A 213 14.32 -14.67 -9.72
C LEU A 213 13.04 -15.44 -10.10
N ALA A 214 12.99 -16.00 -11.30
CA ALA A 214 11.88 -16.83 -11.77
C ALA A 214 11.64 -18.05 -10.88
N GLU A 215 12.70 -18.75 -10.45
CA GLU A 215 12.58 -19.92 -9.58
C GLU A 215 12.00 -19.57 -8.21
N HIS A 216 12.34 -18.39 -7.69
CA HIS A 216 11.73 -17.90 -6.46
C HIS A 216 10.24 -17.64 -6.66
N CYS A 217 9.84 -16.98 -7.76
CA CYS A 217 8.43 -16.71 -8.05
C CYS A 217 7.62 -18.00 -8.22
N ARG A 218 8.15 -19.02 -8.92
CA ARG A 218 7.45 -20.31 -9.17
C ARG A 218 7.13 -21.09 -7.89
N ARG A 219 7.80 -20.82 -6.77
CA ARG A 219 7.52 -21.50 -5.50
C ARG A 219 6.36 -20.87 -4.75
N ALA A 220 6.01 -19.62 -5.08
CA ALA A 220 5.08 -18.83 -4.29
C ALA A 220 3.65 -19.41 -4.33
N ASP A 221 3.06 -19.61 -3.18
CA ASP A 221 1.62 -19.75 -3.01
C ASP A 221 0.95 -18.35 -3.08
N ILE A 222 1.67 -17.34 -2.57
CA ILE A 222 1.28 -15.93 -2.64
C ILE A 222 2.47 -15.14 -3.19
N LEU A 223 2.26 -14.48 -4.32
CA LEU A 223 3.27 -13.67 -5.00
C LEU A 223 2.90 -12.19 -4.93
N ILE A 224 3.71 -11.39 -4.25
CA ILE A 224 3.50 -9.94 -4.12
C ILE A 224 4.59 -9.22 -4.91
N VAL A 225 4.21 -8.46 -5.94
CA VAL A 225 5.16 -7.83 -6.85
C VAL A 225 5.12 -6.31 -6.68
N ALA A 226 6.24 -5.74 -6.20
CA ALA A 226 6.42 -4.33 -5.88
C ALA A 226 7.85 -3.86 -6.26
N ALA A 227 8.26 -4.14 -7.50
CA ALA A 227 9.60 -3.87 -8.01
C ALA A 227 9.72 -2.53 -8.74
N GLY A 228 8.61 -1.96 -9.20
CA GLY A 228 8.58 -0.76 -10.02
C GLY A 228 9.16 -0.98 -11.42
N VAL A 229 9.02 -2.19 -11.96
CA VAL A 229 9.51 -2.57 -13.30
C VAL A 229 8.36 -3.18 -14.09
N PRO A 230 7.87 -2.50 -15.15
CA PRO A 230 6.71 -2.96 -15.90
C PRO A 230 6.90 -4.37 -16.47
N GLY A 231 5.93 -5.27 -16.21
CA GLY A 231 5.92 -6.63 -16.76
C GLY A 231 7.16 -7.47 -16.42
N LEU A 232 7.78 -7.23 -15.26
CA LEU A 232 8.95 -7.98 -14.78
C LEU A 232 8.63 -9.46 -14.60
N VAL A 233 7.51 -9.75 -13.95
CA VAL A 233 7.06 -11.11 -13.70
C VAL A 233 6.27 -11.61 -14.89
N LYS A 234 6.71 -12.75 -15.44
CA LYS A 234 6.09 -13.39 -16.59
C LYS A 234 5.11 -14.49 -16.16
N PRO A 235 4.14 -14.84 -17.00
CA PRO A 235 3.15 -15.88 -16.69
C PRO A 235 3.78 -17.22 -16.30
N ASP A 236 4.84 -17.63 -16.98
CA ASP A 236 5.57 -18.87 -16.70
C ASP A 236 6.36 -18.85 -15.36
N TRP A 237 6.39 -17.71 -14.67
CA TRP A 237 6.95 -17.58 -13.31
C TRP A 237 5.90 -17.75 -12.22
N ILE A 238 4.62 -17.82 -12.59
CA ILE A 238 3.50 -17.92 -11.65
C ILE A 238 3.10 -19.39 -11.50
N LYS A 239 3.10 -19.85 -10.25
CA LYS A 239 2.64 -21.20 -9.91
C LYS A 239 1.12 -21.30 -10.18
N PRO A 240 0.64 -22.34 -10.85
CA PRO A 240 -0.81 -22.56 -10.97
C PRO A 240 -1.51 -22.59 -9.62
N GLY A 241 -2.56 -21.79 -9.48
CA GLY A 241 -3.31 -21.64 -8.22
C GLY A 241 -2.69 -20.65 -7.22
N ALA A 242 -1.59 -19.96 -7.58
CA ALA A 242 -1.03 -18.91 -6.72
C ALA A 242 -1.94 -17.68 -6.68
N THR A 243 -1.98 -17.04 -5.51
CA THR A 243 -2.55 -15.70 -5.38
C THR A 243 -1.50 -14.65 -5.74
N VAL A 244 -1.83 -13.75 -6.68
CA VAL A 244 -0.90 -12.71 -7.15
C VAL A 244 -1.42 -11.33 -6.77
N ILE A 245 -0.58 -10.54 -6.10
CA ILE A 245 -0.84 -9.12 -5.81
C ILE A 245 0.19 -8.29 -6.57
N ASP A 246 -0.26 -7.59 -7.60
CA ASP A 246 0.57 -6.64 -8.34
C ASP A 246 0.42 -5.23 -7.76
N VAL A 247 1.48 -4.73 -7.14
CA VAL A 247 1.54 -3.40 -6.53
C VAL A 247 2.10 -2.36 -7.48
N GLY A 248 2.69 -2.81 -8.59
CA GLY A 248 3.34 -1.95 -9.58
C GLY A 248 2.36 -0.97 -10.23
N VAL A 249 2.75 0.31 -10.27
CA VAL A 249 2.04 1.35 -11.03
C VAL A 249 3.05 2.10 -11.87
N ASN A 250 3.26 1.64 -13.10
CA ASN A 250 4.26 2.17 -14.00
C ASN A 250 3.60 2.89 -15.16
N ARG A 251 4.03 4.12 -15.43
CA ARG A 251 3.58 4.84 -16.63
C ARG A 251 4.41 4.36 -17.83
N VAL A 252 3.78 3.65 -18.74
CA VAL A 252 4.42 3.08 -19.96
C VAL A 252 4.16 3.94 -21.20
N GLY A 253 3.30 4.94 -21.13
CA GLY A 253 3.00 5.82 -22.25
C GLY A 253 1.83 6.74 -21.97
N PHE A 254 1.29 7.33 -23.03
CA PHE A 254 0.07 8.13 -23.01
C PHE A 254 -0.88 7.65 -24.10
N ASN A 255 -2.17 7.65 -23.80
CA ASN A 255 -3.21 7.38 -24.76
C ASN A 255 -3.31 8.58 -25.73
N GLU A 256 -3.05 8.38 -27.00
CA GLU A 256 -3.02 9.43 -28.03
C GLU A 256 -4.36 10.18 -28.18
N LYS A 257 -5.49 9.52 -27.91
CA LYS A 257 -6.82 10.11 -28.04
C LYS A 257 -7.25 10.92 -26.83
N THR A 258 -6.83 10.50 -25.64
CA THR A 258 -7.32 11.10 -24.38
C THR A 258 -6.26 11.87 -23.62
N GLY A 259 -4.98 11.76 -24.00
CA GLY A 259 -3.84 12.33 -23.28
C GLY A 259 -3.60 11.72 -21.90
N LYS A 260 -4.38 10.70 -21.50
CA LYS A 260 -4.22 10.07 -20.19
C LYS A 260 -3.02 9.12 -20.17
N PRO A 261 -2.33 8.97 -19.02
CA PRO A 261 -1.25 8.01 -18.90
C PRO A 261 -1.78 6.58 -19.08
N ILE A 262 -1.00 5.77 -19.78
CA ILE A 262 -1.17 4.32 -19.83
C ILE A 262 -0.36 3.75 -18.69
N LEU A 263 -1.01 3.02 -17.80
CA LEU A 263 -0.40 2.39 -16.63
C LEU A 263 -0.24 0.89 -16.88
N SER A 264 0.85 0.33 -16.37
CA SER A 264 1.13 -1.11 -16.37
C SER A 264 1.58 -1.52 -14.96
N GLY A 265 1.21 -2.72 -14.56
CA GLY A 265 1.75 -3.36 -13.37
C GLY A 265 3.17 -3.88 -13.56
N ASP A 266 3.69 -4.50 -12.51
CA ASP A 266 4.97 -5.22 -12.53
C ASP A 266 4.80 -6.67 -13.03
N VAL A 267 3.58 -7.18 -13.08
CA VAL A 267 3.20 -8.48 -13.64
C VAL A 267 2.68 -8.31 -15.06
N ASP A 268 3.02 -9.22 -15.95
CA ASP A 268 2.46 -9.29 -17.30
C ASP A 268 1.05 -9.87 -17.27
N PHE A 269 0.10 -9.03 -16.86
CA PHE A 269 -1.28 -9.42 -16.53
C PHE A 269 -2.08 -9.93 -17.74
N ALA A 270 -1.75 -9.46 -18.94
CA ALA A 270 -2.52 -9.84 -20.14
C ALA A 270 -2.30 -11.30 -20.54
N GLU A 271 -1.22 -11.90 -20.07
CA GLU A 271 -0.82 -13.27 -20.37
C GLU A 271 -0.77 -14.17 -19.13
N ALA A 272 -1.07 -13.63 -17.92
CA ALA A 272 -0.98 -14.32 -16.64
C ALA A 272 -2.26 -15.08 -16.24
#